data_578d08677020d75ce6a21ecd1ad45c79
#
_entry.id   578d08677020d75ce6a21ecd1ad45c79
#
_cell.length_a   1.000
_cell.length_b   1.000
_cell.length_c   1.000
_cell.angle_alpha   90.00
_cell.angle_beta   90.00
_cell.angle_gamma   90.00
#
_symmetry.space_group_name_H-M   'P 1'
#
loop_
_entity.id
_entity.type
_entity.pdbx_description
1 polymer ?
#
loop_
_entity_poly.entity_id
_entity_poly.type
_entity_poly.pdbx_seq_one_letter_code
_entity_poly.pdbx_strand_id
1 'polypeptide(L)'
;MGSEHRHTVENGYEMKKLAILLFSLLMAQAICAAELFGTVDAVSGEATVAEMNGTQMPVTLGLKIFAGQSIQTAADGEVHIVTEDSGLIALRPNSSFRIDRYQAKGESSDEINFSLFKGALRSITGWITKRNRSAYRLKTPNATIGVRGTDHETTVIEAALDHDQPGTFDTVLEGITVMQTALGEVEVHPGEHAFAARALGIAPRLLTQRPAFWQRRALKIEDRIRQRKESLMQHVQHRLDGNAGGVQKNFAKGKSELKNHRDAVKKKIERRNHERRNP
;
A
#
# COMPACT_ATOMS: atom_id res chain seq x y z
N MET A 1 44.41 57.61 -0.01
CA MET A 1 43.64 57.02 1.14
C MET A 1 42.19 56.75 0.73
N GLY A 2 41.93 56.01 -0.34
CA GLY A 2 40.55 55.79 -0.83
C GLY A 2 40.25 54.42 -1.41
N SER A 3 41.17 53.48 -1.42
CA SER A 3 40.99 52.13 -2.07
C SER A 3 40.71 51.01 -1.08
N GLU A 4 41.13 51.11 0.16
CA GLU A 4 40.92 50.03 1.16
C GLU A 4 39.47 49.88 1.67
N HIS A 5 38.71 50.99 1.65
CA HIS A 5 37.34 50.97 2.21
C HIS A 5 36.31 50.32 1.27
N ARG A 6 36.58 50.21 -0.02
CA ARG A 6 35.68 49.53 -1.00
C ARG A 6 35.76 48.01 -0.93
N HIS A 7 36.94 47.44 -0.75
CA HIS A 7 37.13 46.00 -0.71
C HIS A 7 36.51 45.32 0.53
N THR A 8 36.46 46.03 1.66
CA THR A 8 35.83 45.51 2.91
C THR A 8 34.32 45.48 2.85
N VAL A 9 33.66 46.39 2.15
CA VAL A 9 32.21 46.43 1.99
C VAL A 9 31.71 45.39 1.01
N GLU A 10 32.43 45.18 -0.11
CA GLU A 10 32.11 44.12 -1.10
C GLU A 10 32.23 42.73 -0.50
N ASN A 11 33.28 42.40 0.24
CA ASN A 11 33.45 41.12 0.89
C ASN A 11 32.35 40.87 1.96
N GLY A 12 31.87 41.88 2.68
CA GLY A 12 30.78 41.74 3.66
C GLY A 12 29.42 41.43 3.00
N TYR A 13 29.21 41.95 1.79
CA TYR A 13 27.96 41.66 1.03
C TYR A 13 27.95 40.27 0.43
N GLU A 14 29.05 39.78 -0.14
CA GLU A 14 29.18 38.42 -0.66
C GLU A 14 29.11 37.36 0.44
N MET A 15 29.70 37.62 1.62
CA MET A 15 29.56 36.74 2.78
C MET A 15 28.12 36.64 3.26
N LYS A 16 27.35 37.73 3.26
CA LYS A 16 25.93 37.73 3.61
C LYS A 16 25.09 36.95 2.61
N LYS A 17 25.34 37.08 1.31
CA LYS A 17 24.67 36.28 0.29
C LYS A 17 24.97 34.80 0.45
N LEU A 18 26.22 34.43 0.70
CA LEU A 18 26.64 33.05 0.92
C LEU A 18 25.97 32.47 2.18
N ALA A 19 25.86 33.24 3.26
CA ALA A 19 25.18 32.84 4.48
C ALA A 19 23.67 32.66 4.29
N ILE A 20 23.02 33.53 3.51
CA ILE A 20 21.60 33.40 3.16
C ILE A 20 21.37 32.18 2.25
N LEU A 21 22.27 31.94 1.30
CA LEU A 21 22.19 30.76 0.42
C LEU A 21 22.38 29.44 1.21
N LEU A 22 23.34 29.39 2.11
CA LEU A 22 23.56 28.26 3.02
C LEU A 22 22.38 28.04 3.98
N PHE A 23 21.80 29.12 4.51
CA PHE A 23 20.62 29.04 5.37
C PHE A 23 19.37 28.59 4.60
N SER A 24 19.18 29.04 3.36
CA SER A 24 18.09 28.57 2.51
C SER A 24 18.26 27.10 2.08
N LEU A 25 19.49 26.63 1.89
CA LEU A 25 19.79 25.22 1.59
C LEU A 25 19.56 24.32 2.81
N LEU A 26 19.82 24.82 4.02
CA LEU A 26 19.54 24.10 5.27
C LEU A 26 18.02 23.98 5.57
N MET A 27 17.21 24.96 5.11
CA MET A 27 15.75 24.96 5.28
C MET A 27 15.02 24.10 4.24
N ALA A 28 15.70 23.65 3.17
CA ALA A 28 15.14 22.79 2.14
C ALA A 28 15.16 21.31 2.50
N GLN A 29 15.26 20.94 3.77
CA GLN A 29 14.96 19.58 4.22
C GLN A 29 13.45 19.41 4.14
N ALA A 30 12.98 18.91 2.99
CA ALA A 30 11.62 18.46 2.83
C ALA A 30 11.33 17.45 3.96
N ILE A 31 10.51 17.87 4.92
CA ILE A 31 9.92 16.96 5.90
C ILE A 31 9.05 16.02 5.06
N CYS A 32 9.61 14.88 4.69
CA CYS A 32 8.84 13.79 4.10
C CYS A 32 7.92 13.29 5.23
N ALA A 33 6.72 13.86 5.31
CA ALA A 33 5.72 13.39 6.25
C ALA A 33 5.42 11.94 5.87
N ALA A 34 5.62 11.01 6.80
CA ALA A 34 5.30 9.60 6.60
C ALA A 34 3.82 9.47 6.25
N GLU A 35 3.49 8.73 5.19
CA GLU A 35 2.09 8.56 4.76
C GLU A 35 1.33 7.69 5.76
N LEU A 36 0.11 8.12 6.08
CA LEU A 36 -0.80 7.36 6.94
C LEU A 36 -1.14 6.03 6.24
N PHE A 37 -0.80 4.94 6.92
CA PHE A 37 -1.12 3.59 6.48
C PHE A 37 -2.53 3.18 6.88
N GLY A 38 -2.90 3.44 8.14
CA GLY A 38 -4.19 3.05 8.67
C GLY A 38 -4.33 3.30 10.16
N THR A 39 -5.39 2.75 10.73
CA THR A 39 -5.73 2.91 12.15
C THR A 39 -5.97 1.55 12.80
N VAL A 40 -5.44 1.35 14.00
CA VAL A 40 -5.66 0.13 14.78
C VAL A 40 -7.14 0.01 15.16
N ASP A 41 -7.81 -1.00 14.64
CA ASP A 41 -9.24 -1.30 14.83
C ASP A 41 -9.50 -2.29 15.98
N ALA A 42 -8.53 -3.16 16.24
CA ALA A 42 -8.58 -4.08 17.38
C ALA A 42 -7.17 -4.48 17.81
N VAL A 43 -7.00 -4.71 19.10
CA VAL A 43 -5.78 -5.25 19.68
C VAL A 43 -6.13 -6.20 20.82
N SER A 44 -5.40 -7.30 20.94
CA SER A 44 -5.46 -8.25 22.05
C SER A 44 -4.04 -8.69 22.39
N GLY A 45 -3.75 -8.88 23.67
CA GLY A 45 -2.39 -9.20 24.14
C GLY A 45 -1.41 -8.07 23.94
N GLU A 46 -0.12 -8.38 23.92
CA GLU A 46 0.94 -7.40 23.82
C GLU A 46 1.41 -7.22 22.36
N ALA A 47 1.56 -5.96 21.96
CA ALA A 47 2.14 -5.57 20.68
C ALA A 47 2.84 -4.21 20.80
N THR A 48 3.91 -4.02 20.03
CA THR A 48 4.68 -2.77 19.97
C THR A 48 4.79 -2.29 18.54
N VAL A 49 4.78 -0.98 18.36
CA VAL A 49 5.15 -0.31 17.10
C VAL A 49 6.48 0.41 17.29
N ALA A 50 7.38 0.24 16.34
CA ALA A 50 8.68 0.91 16.30
C ALA A 50 8.68 1.94 15.17
N GLU A 51 9.11 3.16 15.51
CA GLU A 51 9.40 4.25 14.59
C GLU A 51 10.73 3.99 13.83
N MET A 52 10.94 4.70 12.71
CA MET A 52 12.21 4.61 11.96
C MET A 52 13.44 5.04 12.79
N ASN A 53 13.27 5.88 13.79
CA ASN A 53 14.31 6.32 14.73
C ASN A 53 14.60 5.29 15.84
N GLY A 54 13.89 4.16 15.85
CA GLY A 54 14.04 3.09 16.85
C GLY A 54 13.20 3.29 18.12
N THR A 55 12.47 4.39 18.27
CA THR A 55 11.54 4.57 19.39
C THR A 55 10.42 3.54 19.31
N GLN A 56 10.14 2.86 20.41
CA GLN A 56 9.06 1.88 20.50
C GLN A 56 7.96 2.35 21.44
N MET A 57 6.71 2.05 21.08
CA MET A 57 5.54 2.32 21.89
C MET A 57 4.55 1.17 21.84
N PRO A 58 3.71 0.97 22.86
CA PRO A 58 2.64 -0.03 22.83
C PRO A 58 1.63 0.28 21.72
N VAL A 59 1.14 -0.76 21.06
CA VAL A 59 0.00 -0.64 20.14
C VAL A 59 -1.28 -0.56 20.95
N THR A 60 -2.09 0.46 20.68
CA THR A 60 -3.38 0.70 21.34
C THR A 60 -4.49 0.90 20.31
N LEU A 61 -5.74 0.65 20.72
CA LEU A 61 -6.91 0.92 19.88
C LEU A 61 -6.94 2.38 19.41
N GLY A 62 -7.20 2.60 18.12
CA GLY A 62 -7.24 3.94 17.53
C GLY A 62 -5.86 4.54 17.20
N LEU A 63 -4.75 3.85 17.50
CA LEU A 63 -3.42 4.30 17.14
C LEU A 63 -3.29 4.40 15.62
N LYS A 64 -2.80 5.53 15.12
CA LYS A 64 -2.48 5.72 13.70
C LYS A 64 -1.13 5.12 13.39
N ILE A 65 -1.07 4.33 12.34
CA ILE A 65 0.13 3.66 11.84
C ILE A 65 0.55 4.31 10.51
N PHE A 66 1.85 4.51 10.34
CA PHE A 66 2.42 5.21 9.20
C PHE A 66 3.39 4.32 8.40
N ALA A 67 3.61 4.66 7.15
CA ALA A 67 4.67 4.06 6.35
C ALA A 67 6.04 4.22 7.02
N GLY A 68 6.89 3.20 6.92
CA GLY A 68 8.20 3.12 7.56
C GLY A 68 8.19 2.50 8.96
N GLN A 69 7.04 2.42 9.63
CA GLN A 69 6.92 1.80 10.94
C GLN A 69 6.94 0.26 10.87
N SER A 70 7.37 -0.35 11.98
CA SER A 70 7.36 -1.81 12.17
C SER A 70 6.51 -2.18 13.37
N ILE A 71 5.76 -3.27 13.27
CA ILE A 71 4.90 -3.78 14.34
C ILE A 71 5.39 -5.17 14.73
N GLN A 72 5.50 -5.41 16.03
CA GLN A 72 5.81 -6.71 16.61
C GLN A 72 4.69 -7.12 17.56
N THR A 73 4.23 -8.36 17.44
CA THR A 73 3.25 -8.96 18.35
C THR A 73 3.93 -10.00 19.23
N ALA A 74 3.59 -10.03 20.51
CA ALA A 74 4.00 -11.07 21.44
C ALA A 74 3.29 -12.41 21.18
N ALA A 75 3.57 -13.41 21.98
CA ALA A 75 2.98 -14.76 21.85
C ALA A 75 1.46 -14.79 22.02
N ASP A 76 0.88 -13.81 22.68
CA ASP A 76 -0.56 -13.64 22.86
C ASP A 76 -1.11 -12.43 22.08
N GLY A 77 -0.25 -11.72 21.33
CA GLY A 77 -0.56 -10.46 20.66
C GLY A 77 -1.27 -10.65 19.32
N GLU A 78 -2.37 -9.96 19.12
CA GLU A 78 -3.08 -9.82 17.83
C GLU A 78 -3.40 -8.35 17.57
N VAL A 79 -3.19 -7.87 16.34
CA VAL A 79 -3.45 -6.48 15.95
C VAL A 79 -4.21 -6.46 14.64
N HIS A 80 -5.36 -5.78 14.61
CA HIS A 80 -6.09 -5.50 13.37
C HIS A 80 -5.96 -4.02 13.01
N ILE A 81 -5.61 -3.73 11.77
CA ILE A 81 -5.43 -2.38 11.24
C ILE A 81 -6.34 -2.22 10.03
N VAL A 82 -7.23 -1.25 10.08
CA VAL A 82 -7.99 -0.81 8.90
C VAL A 82 -7.13 0.20 8.14
N THR A 83 -6.88 -0.09 6.87
CA THR A 83 -6.01 0.73 6.02
C THR A 83 -6.78 1.87 5.36
N GLU A 84 -6.06 2.93 4.93
CA GLU A 84 -6.68 4.10 4.26
C GLU A 84 -7.38 3.74 2.94
N ASP A 85 -6.99 2.64 2.28
CA ASP A 85 -7.66 2.12 1.11
C ASP A 85 -8.85 1.18 1.43
N SER A 86 -9.32 1.20 2.67
CA SER A 86 -10.41 0.34 3.16
C SER A 86 -10.09 -1.16 3.07
N GLY A 87 -8.83 -1.53 3.21
CA GLY A 87 -8.39 -2.88 3.45
C GLY A 87 -8.30 -3.19 4.95
N LEU A 88 -7.91 -4.42 5.27
CA LEU A 88 -7.66 -4.88 6.63
C LEU A 88 -6.37 -5.71 6.68
N ILE A 89 -5.50 -5.39 7.62
CA ILE A 89 -4.35 -6.22 7.99
C ILE A 89 -4.57 -6.76 9.40
N ALA A 90 -4.53 -8.10 9.56
CA ALA A 90 -4.62 -8.75 10.86
C ALA A 90 -3.30 -9.48 11.14
N LEU A 91 -2.50 -8.94 12.05
CA LEU A 91 -1.26 -9.54 12.52
C LEU A 91 -1.58 -10.59 13.58
N ARG A 92 -0.98 -11.77 13.44
CA ARG A 92 -1.15 -12.91 14.35
C ARG A 92 -0.08 -12.87 15.44
N PRO A 93 -0.18 -13.73 16.48
CA PRO A 93 0.87 -13.86 17.49
C PRO A 93 2.26 -14.12 16.92
N ASN A 94 3.28 -13.66 17.62
CA ASN A 94 4.70 -13.82 17.28
C ASN A 94 5.09 -13.28 15.90
N SER A 95 4.42 -12.24 15.42
CA SER A 95 4.68 -11.64 14.12
C SER A 95 5.63 -10.46 14.19
N SER A 96 6.44 -10.28 13.14
CA SER A 96 7.25 -9.08 12.88
C SER A 96 6.95 -8.60 11.47
N PHE A 97 6.36 -7.42 11.39
CA PHE A 97 5.81 -6.83 10.17
C PHE A 97 6.29 -5.39 10.01
N ARG A 98 6.58 -4.97 8.78
CA ARG A 98 6.95 -3.58 8.45
C ARG A 98 6.18 -3.08 7.24
N ILE A 99 5.75 -1.82 7.32
CA ILE A 99 5.18 -1.08 6.22
C ILE A 99 6.33 -0.38 5.48
N ASP A 100 6.84 -0.98 4.39
CA ASP A 100 7.99 -0.42 3.66
C ASP A 100 7.58 0.83 2.87
N ARG A 101 6.43 0.77 2.19
CA ARG A 101 5.81 1.88 1.45
C ARG A 101 4.30 1.72 1.41
N TYR A 102 3.61 2.84 1.49
CA TYR A 102 2.17 2.89 1.32
C TYR A 102 1.78 4.23 0.72
N GLN A 103 1.03 4.20 -0.37
CA GLN A 103 0.46 5.38 -1.01
C GLN A 103 -0.94 5.06 -1.51
N ALA A 104 -1.94 5.83 -1.05
CA ALA A 104 -3.36 5.61 -1.30
C ALA A 104 -4.06 6.92 -1.73
N LYS A 105 -3.56 7.56 -2.79
CA LYS A 105 -4.08 8.85 -3.30
C LYS A 105 -5.17 8.70 -4.36
N GLY A 106 -5.37 7.50 -4.89
CA GLY A 106 -6.27 7.24 -6.01
C GLY A 106 -5.59 7.43 -7.36
N GLU A 107 -4.28 7.39 -7.40
CA GLU A 107 -3.43 7.57 -8.57
C GLU A 107 -2.92 6.23 -9.11
N SER A 108 -2.41 6.24 -10.34
CA SER A 108 -1.78 5.04 -10.94
C SER A 108 -0.47 4.67 -10.26
N SER A 109 0.15 5.61 -9.54
CA SER A 109 1.37 5.46 -8.75
C SER A 109 1.12 4.89 -7.35
N ASP A 110 -0.13 4.65 -6.96
CA ASP A 110 -0.46 4.04 -5.66
C ASP A 110 0.23 2.69 -5.51
N GLU A 111 0.85 2.49 -4.35
CA GLU A 111 1.61 1.28 -4.05
C GLU A 111 1.45 0.84 -2.59
N ILE A 112 1.56 -0.47 -2.39
CA ILE A 112 1.49 -1.15 -1.09
C ILE A 112 2.66 -2.12 -1.02
N ASN A 113 3.70 -1.79 -0.25
CA ASN A 113 4.85 -2.64 -0.07
C ASN A 113 5.04 -2.96 1.41
N PHE A 114 5.02 -4.24 1.75
CA PHE A 114 5.15 -4.77 3.08
C PHE A 114 6.30 -5.76 3.20
N SER A 115 6.79 -5.94 4.43
CA SER A 115 7.71 -7.02 4.80
C SER A 115 7.18 -7.77 6.02
N LEU A 116 6.98 -9.08 5.88
CA LEU A 116 6.72 -10.00 6.98
C LEU A 116 7.97 -10.83 7.23
N PHE A 117 8.65 -10.59 8.36
CA PHE A 117 9.90 -11.26 8.69
C PHE A 117 9.67 -12.62 9.35
N LYS A 118 8.65 -12.71 10.23
CA LYS A 118 8.21 -13.94 10.91
C LYS A 118 6.77 -13.85 11.33
N GLY A 119 6.15 -14.97 11.69
CA GLY A 119 4.78 -15.06 12.16
C GLY A 119 3.79 -15.07 11.00
N ALA A 120 2.62 -14.49 11.17
CA ALA A 120 1.59 -14.52 10.15
C ALA A 120 0.76 -13.24 10.09
N LEU A 121 0.29 -12.91 8.90
CA LEU A 121 -0.70 -11.87 8.67
C LEU A 121 -1.82 -12.36 7.75
N ARG A 122 -3.05 -11.94 8.01
CA ARG A 122 -4.15 -11.99 7.06
C ARG A 122 -4.32 -10.61 6.45
N SER A 123 -4.43 -10.54 5.13
CA SER A 123 -4.64 -9.31 4.38
C SER A 123 -5.92 -9.42 3.57
N ILE A 124 -6.84 -8.50 3.82
CA ILE A 124 -8.02 -8.24 2.99
C ILE A 124 -7.74 -6.93 2.27
N THR A 125 -7.57 -7.01 0.96
CA THR A 125 -7.13 -5.86 0.17
C THR A 125 -8.26 -4.86 -0.09
N GLY A 126 -7.90 -3.57 -0.07
CA GLY A 126 -8.82 -2.47 -0.32
C GLY A 126 -8.98 -2.15 -1.82
N TRP A 127 -9.34 -0.88 -2.09
CA TRP A 127 -9.65 -0.44 -3.47
C TRP A 127 -8.42 -0.26 -4.36
N ILE A 128 -7.21 -0.07 -3.81
CA ILE A 128 -5.98 0.11 -4.60
C ILE A 128 -5.75 -1.09 -5.51
N THR A 129 -5.77 -2.31 -4.96
CA THR A 129 -5.49 -3.55 -5.68
C THR A 129 -6.55 -3.90 -6.73
N LYS A 130 -7.77 -3.38 -6.56
CA LYS A 130 -8.84 -3.53 -7.56
C LYS A 130 -8.62 -2.63 -8.79
N ARG A 131 -7.89 -1.53 -8.63
CA ARG A 131 -7.52 -0.59 -9.70
C ARG A 131 -6.18 -0.94 -10.34
N ASN A 132 -5.18 -1.22 -9.50
CA ASN A 132 -3.83 -1.56 -9.92
C ASN A 132 -3.43 -2.90 -9.30
N ARG A 133 -3.49 -3.97 -10.11
CA ARG A 133 -3.17 -5.34 -9.69
C ARG A 133 -1.69 -5.56 -9.34
N SER A 134 -0.80 -4.67 -9.75
CA SER A 134 0.63 -4.72 -9.46
C SER A 134 1.05 -3.87 -8.26
N ALA A 135 0.11 -3.12 -7.66
CA ALA A 135 0.39 -2.20 -6.57
C ALA A 135 0.81 -2.89 -5.27
N TYR A 136 0.38 -4.13 -5.03
CA TYR A 136 0.61 -4.82 -3.76
C TYR A 136 1.77 -5.80 -3.86
N ARG A 137 2.69 -5.71 -2.89
CA ARG A 137 3.80 -6.63 -2.70
C ARG A 137 4.04 -6.89 -1.22
N LEU A 138 3.90 -8.14 -0.82
CA LEU A 138 4.31 -8.61 0.50
C LEU A 138 5.60 -9.41 0.37
N LYS A 139 6.69 -8.88 0.90
CA LYS A 139 8.00 -9.54 0.94
C LYS A 139 8.11 -10.39 2.20
N THR A 140 8.66 -11.57 2.03
CA THR A 140 9.05 -12.46 3.12
C THR A 140 10.51 -12.87 2.92
N PRO A 141 11.17 -13.55 3.88
CA PRO A 141 12.54 -14.03 3.70
C PRO A 141 12.72 -14.97 2.50
N ASN A 142 11.65 -15.64 2.05
CA ASN A 142 11.74 -16.71 1.06
C ASN A 142 10.98 -16.44 -0.24
N ALA A 143 10.04 -15.48 -0.23
CA ALA A 143 9.19 -15.22 -1.38
C ALA A 143 8.70 -13.77 -1.41
N THR A 144 8.17 -13.36 -2.54
CA THR A 144 7.32 -12.17 -2.70
C THR A 144 5.93 -12.61 -3.08
N ILE A 145 4.90 -12.09 -2.40
CA ILE A 145 3.50 -12.35 -2.66
C ILE A 145 2.90 -11.13 -3.34
N GLY A 146 2.42 -11.29 -4.56
CA GLY A 146 1.58 -10.32 -5.26
C GLY A 146 0.11 -10.71 -5.13
N VAL A 147 -0.82 -9.74 -5.20
CA VAL A 147 -2.25 -10.03 -5.04
C VAL A 147 -3.11 -9.40 -6.15
N ARG A 148 -4.26 -10.02 -6.40
CA ARG A 148 -5.27 -9.52 -7.34
C ARG A 148 -6.63 -9.46 -6.65
N GLY A 149 -6.79 -8.47 -5.72
CA GLY A 149 -8.05 -8.26 -5.02
C GLY A 149 -8.41 -9.44 -4.11
N THR A 150 -7.63 -9.63 -3.03
CA THR A 150 -7.62 -10.89 -2.27
C THR A 150 -8.02 -10.73 -0.81
N ASP A 151 -8.46 -11.84 -0.24
CA ASP A 151 -8.43 -12.16 1.17
C ASP A 151 -7.51 -13.38 1.32
N HIS A 152 -6.31 -13.19 1.87
CA HIS A 152 -5.30 -14.23 1.98
C HIS A 152 -4.56 -14.15 3.32
N GLU A 153 -3.92 -15.25 3.71
CA GLU A 153 -3.06 -15.29 4.88
C GLU A 153 -1.69 -15.84 4.52
N THR A 154 -0.66 -15.04 4.79
CA THR A 154 0.74 -15.43 4.64
C THR A 154 1.35 -15.75 5.99
N THR A 155 2.07 -16.86 6.10
CA THR A 155 2.76 -17.31 7.30
C THR A 155 4.22 -17.58 6.99
N VAL A 156 5.12 -17.08 7.84
CA VAL A 156 6.56 -17.33 7.81
C VAL A 156 6.95 -18.18 9.01
N ILE A 157 7.47 -19.37 8.75
CA ILE A 157 7.98 -20.33 9.76
C ILE A 157 9.50 -20.34 9.68
N GLU A 158 10.17 -19.96 10.77
CA GLU A 158 11.63 -19.85 10.83
C GLU A 158 12.32 -21.18 11.14
N ALA A 159 11.66 -22.05 11.92
CA ALA A 159 12.12 -23.38 12.30
C ALA A 159 11.00 -24.40 12.03
N ALA A 160 11.37 -25.67 11.84
CA ALA A 160 10.38 -26.71 11.66
C ALA A 160 9.38 -26.74 12.83
N LEU A 161 8.09 -26.73 12.48
CA LEU A 161 6.98 -26.76 13.43
C LEU A 161 6.08 -27.93 13.07
N ASP A 162 5.98 -28.89 13.96
CA ASP A 162 5.26 -30.14 13.72
C ASP A 162 5.79 -30.90 12.49
N HIS A 163 5.01 -30.97 11.42
CA HIS A 163 5.39 -31.57 10.14
C HIS A 163 5.65 -30.52 9.05
N ASP A 164 5.50 -29.22 9.38
CA ASP A 164 5.69 -28.14 8.43
C ASP A 164 7.16 -27.72 8.40
N GLN A 165 7.70 -27.59 7.19
CA GLN A 165 9.09 -27.15 6.95
C GLN A 165 9.22 -25.62 7.11
N PRO A 166 10.42 -25.13 7.47
CA PRO A 166 10.71 -23.69 7.46
C PRO A 166 10.52 -23.09 6.07
N GLY A 167 9.86 -21.94 6.03
CA GLY A 167 9.58 -21.25 4.77
C GLY A 167 8.40 -20.30 4.87
N THR A 168 7.93 -19.87 3.70
CA THR A 168 6.76 -19.02 3.55
C THR A 168 5.59 -19.83 3.01
N PHE A 169 4.47 -19.75 3.68
CA PHE A 169 3.20 -20.32 3.26
C PHE A 169 2.24 -19.19 2.89
N ASP A 170 1.43 -19.38 1.87
CA ASP A 170 0.34 -18.48 1.50
C ASP A 170 -0.94 -19.26 1.26
N THR A 171 -2.03 -18.79 1.79
CA THR A 171 -3.35 -19.41 1.67
C THR A 171 -4.36 -18.38 1.23
N VAL A 172 -5.06 -18.66 0.13
CA VAL A 172 -6.07 -17.76 -0.42
C VAL A 172 -7.46 -18.18 0.04
N LEU A 173 -8.22 -17.22 0.57
CA LEU A 173 -9.63 -17.38 0.91
C LEU A 173 -10.53 -16.85 -0.21
N GLU A 174 -10.13 -15.70 -0.81
CA GLU A 174 -10.84 -15.08 -1.94
C GLU A 174 -9.84 -14.37 -2.85
N GLY A 175 -10.14 -14.27 -4.14
CA GLY A 175 -9.27 -13.64 -5.13
C GLY A 175 -8.11 -14.55 -5.55
N ILE A 176 -6.97 -13.97 -5.90
CA ILE A 176 -5.80 -14.71 -6.42
C ILE A 176 -4.54 -14.07 -5.88
N THR A 177 -3.58 -14.89 -5.44
CA THR A 177 -2.21 -14.45 -5.15
C THR A 177 -1.21 -15.09 -6.11
N VAL A 178 -0.03 -14.48 -6.22
CA VAL A 178 1.12 -15.05 -6.94
C VAL A 178 2.29 -15.09 -5.98
N MET A 179 2.75 -16.28 -5.62
CA MET A 179 3.95 -16.48 -4.84
C MET A 179 5.15 -16.61 -5.78
N GLN A 180 6.09 -15.67 -5.67
CA GLN A 180 7.26 -15.57 -6.54
C GLN A 180 8.56 -15.75 -5.75
N THR A 181 9.50 -16.49 -6.31
CA THR A 181 10.88 -16.67 -5.86
C THR A 181 11.84 -16.46 -7.03
N ALA A 182 13.15 -16.51 -6.78
CA ALA A 182 14.14 -16.47 -7.86
C ALA A 182 14.07 -17.70 -8.81
N LEU A 183 13.39 -18.78 -8.41
CA LEU A 183 13.33 -20.05 -9.17
C LEU A 183 12.02 -20.25 -9.91
N GLY A 184 11.08 -19.32 -9.82
CA GLY A 184 9.79 -19.39 -10.48
C GLY A 184 8.68 -18.79 -9.64
N GLU A 185 7.46 -18.96 -10.13
CA GLU A 185 6.25 -18.45 -9.49
C GLU A 185 5.14 -19.51 -9.53
N VAL A 186 4.18 -19.35 -8.63
CA VAL A 186 2.96 -20.16 -8.60
C VAL A 186 1.77 -19.24 -8.29
N GLU A 187 0.70 -19.40 -9.06
CA GLU A 187 -0.58 -18.74 -8.82
C GLU A 187 -1.38 -19.60 -7.83
N VAL A 188 -2.04 -18.92 -6.86
CA VAL A 188 -2.77 -19.56 -5.76
C VAL A 188 -4.22 -19.08 -5.81
N HIS A 189 -5.15 -20.01 -5.94
CA HIS A 189 -6.58 -19.74 -6.03
C HIS A 189 -7.30 -20.00 -4.69
N PRO A 190 -8.58 -19.58 -4.56
CA PRO A 190 -9.34 -19.80 -3.34
C PRO A 190 -9.37 -21.25 -2.89
N GLY A 191 -9.01 -21.48 -1.62
CA GLY A 191 -8.90 -22.81 -1.02
C GLY A 191 -7.56 -23.49 -1.22
N GLU A 192 -6.68 -22.96 -2.07
CA GLU A 192 -5.33 -23.48 -2.28
C GLU A 192 -4.31 -22.91 -1.28
N HIS A 193 -3.21 -23.64 -1.15
CA HIS A 193 -2.08 -23.32 -0.27
C HIS A 193 -0.79 -23.42 -1.08
N ALA A 194 0.05 -22.40 -1.02
CA ALA A 194 1.38 -22.41 -1.63
C ALA A 194 2.48 -22.45 -0.56
N PHE A 195 3.65 -22.92 -0.95
CA PHE A 195 4.82 -22.99 -0.11
C PHE A 195 6.08 -22.64 -0.87
N ALA A 196 6.88 -21.73 -0.32
CA ALA A 196 8.25 -21.43 -0.70
C ALA A 196 9.19 -21.84 0.41
N ALA A 197 10.05 -22.84 0.16
CA ALA A 197 10.97 -23.38 1.15
C ALA A 197 12.03 -22.34 1.55
N ARG A 198 12.47 -22.39 2.80
CA ARG A 198 13.65 -21.65 3.26
C ARG A 198 14.93 -22.18 2.64
N ALA A 199 14.97 -23.46 2.30
CA ALA A 199 16.11 -24.07 1.62
C ALA A 199 16.26 -23.50 0.20
N LEU A 200 17.49 -23.17 -0.18
CA LEU A 200 17.81 -22.68 -1.53
C LEU A 200 17.62 -23.80 -2.57
N GLY A 201 17.29 -23.42 -3.78
CA GLY A 201 17.21 -24.34 -4.92
C GLY A 201 15.87 -25.03 -5.09
N ILE A 202 14.80 -24.64 -4.38
CA ILE A 202 13.47 -25.21 -4.51
C ILE A 202 12.49 -24.12 -4.98
N ALA A 203 11.85 -24.35 -6.15
CA ALA A 203 10.81 -23.47 -6.66
C ALA A 203 9.56 -23.48 -5.75
N PRO A 204 8.76 -22.40 -5.73
CA PRO A 204 7.51 -22.38 -4.99
C PRO A 204 6.54 -23.41 -5.61
N ARG A 205 5.67 -23.98 -4.79
CA ARG A 205 4.72 -25.03 -5.22
C ARG A 205 3.41 -24.95 -4.47
N LEU A 206 2.35 -25.44 -5.08
CA LEU A 206 1.10 -25.72 -4.38
C LEU A 206 1.25 -26.93 -3.46
N LEU A 207 0.55 -26.88 -2.33
CA LEU A 207 0.46 -27.96 -1.38
C LEU A 207 -0.82 -28.78 -1.67
N THR A 208 -0.73 -30.09 -1.53
CA THR A 208 -1.88 -30.99 -1.65
C THR A 208 -2.77 -31.02 -0.41
N GLN A 209 -2.25 -30.55 0.73
CA GLN A 209 -2.93 -30.54 2.00
C GLN A 209 -2.69 -29.21 2.72
N ARG A 210 -3.65 -28.87 3.57
CA ARG A 210 -3.55 -27.68 4.44
C ARG A 210 -2.40 -27.84 5.43
N PRO A 211 -1.57 -26.81 5.65
CA PRO A 211 -0.48 -26.87 6.65
C PRO A 211 -1.00 -27.19 8.04
N ALA A 212 -0.25 -28.03 8.80
CA ALA A 212 -0.67 -28.53 10.10
C ALA A 212 -0.78 -27.42 11.16
N PHE A 213 0.08 -26.40 11.10
CA PHE A 213 0.05 -25.28 12.03
C PHE A 213 -1.26 -24.49 11.97
N TRP A 214 -1.96 -24.49 10.82
CA TRP A 214 -3.21 -23.74 10.67
C TRP A 214 -4.34 -24.23 11.58
N GLN A 215 -4.36 -25.52 11.91
CA GLN A 215 -5.42 -26.11 12.72
C GLN A 215 -5.32 -25.79 14.22
N ARG A 216 -4.16 -25.30 14.70
CA ARG A 216 -3.88 -25.12 16.14
C ARG A 216 -3.93 -23.67 16.61
N ARG A 217 -4.35 -22.75 15.77
CA ARG A 217 -4.38 -21.33 16.13
C ARG A 217 -5.54 -21.02 17.06
N ALA A 218 -5.22 -20.52 18.24
CA ALA A 218 -6.20 -19.90 19.14
C ALA A 218 -6.19 -18.37 18.89
N LEU A 219 -7.05 -17.91 17.97
CA LEU A 219 -7.19 -16.49 17.65
C LEU A 219 -8.30 -15.88 18.49
N LYS A 220 -8.01 -14.76 19.17
CA LYS A 220 -8.92 -14.14 20.14
C LYS A 220 -9.91 -13.17 19.49
N ILE A 221 -9.51 -12.53 18.39
CA ILE A 221 -10.30 -11.47 17.75
C ILE A 221 -10.66 -11.76 16.29
N GLU A 222 -10.56 -13.03 15.85
CA GLU A 222 -10.87 -13.45 14.47
C GLU A 222 -12.30 -13.11 14.03
N ASP A 223 -13.27 -13.22 14.94
CA ASP A 223 -14.68 -12.90 14.63
C ASP A 223 -14.89 -11.44 14.23
N ARG A 224 -14.03 -10.53 14.69
CA ARG A 224 -14.06 -9.13 14.27
C ARG A 224 -13.76 -8.95 12.79
N ILE A 225 -12.91 -9.81 12.21
CA ILE A 225 -12.59 -9.74 10.78
C ILE A 225 -13.87 -9.94 9.96
N ARG A 226 -14.68 -10.92 10.30
CA ARG A 226 -15.94 -11.20 9.59
C ARG A 226 -16.91 -10.01 9.66
N GLN A 227 -17.10 -9.46 10.85
CA GLN A 227 -17.96 -8.29 11.05
C GLN A 227 -17.48 -7.05 10.29
N ARG A 228 -16.15 -6.85 10.24
CA ARG A 228 -15.54 -5.69 9.59
C ARG A 228 -15.50 -5.82 8.07
N LYS A 229 -15.30 -7.03 7.57
CA LYS A 229 -15.15 -7.32 6.13
C LYS A 229 -16.32 -6.79 5.31
N GLU A 230 -17.55 -7.04 5.70
CA GLU A 230 -18.74 -6.58 4.99
C GLU A 230 -18.79 -5.05 4.88
N SER A 231 -18.56 -4.35 5.99
CA SER A 231 -18.53 -2.88 6.02
C SER A 231 -17.41 -2.32 5.12
N LEU A 232 -16.21 -2.88 5.17
CA LEU A 232 -15.08 -2.44 4.35
C LEU A 232 -15.34 -2.68 2.87
N MET A 233 -15.90 -3.83 2.50
CA MET A 233 -16.23 -4.15 1.11
C MET A 233 -17.29 -3.20 0.53
N GLN A 234 -18.27 -2.76 1.33
CA GLN A 234 -19.24 -1.74 0.92
C GLN A 234 -18.55 -0.39 0.63
N HIS A 235 -17.61 0.04 1.48
CA HIS A 235 -16.83 1.25 1.26
C HIS A 235 -15.97 1.17 -0.02
N VAL A 236 -15.32 0.03 -0.25
CA VAL A 236 -14.55 -0.22 -1.47
C VAL A 236 -15.43 -0.10 -2.70
N GLN A 237 -16.60 -0.75 -2.69
CA GLN A 237 -17.54 -0.72 -3.82
C GLN A 237 -18.04 0.70 -4.09
N HIS A 238 -18.49 1.41 -3.06
CA HIS A 238 -18.94 2.81 -3.19
C HIS A 238 -17.87 3.73 -3.79
N ARG A 239 -16.59 3.55 -3.40
CA ARG A 239 -15.49 4.35 -3.96
C ARG A 239 -15.19 4.01 -5.43
N LEU A 240 -15.32 2.75 -5.81
CA LEU A 240 -15.17 2.33 -7.21
C LEU A 240 -16.30 2.88 -8.09
N ASP A 241 -17.54 2.80 -7.62
CA ASP A 241 -18.72 3.29 -8.34
C ASP A 241 -18.73 4.82 -8.45
N GLY A 242 -18.36 5.55 -7.39
CA GLY A 242 -18.23 7.00 -7.38
C GLY A 242 -17.25 7.52 -8.43
N ASN A 243 -16.14 6.81 -8.62
CA ASN A 243 -15.16 7.14 -9.67
C ASN A 243 -15.64 6.76 -11.08
N ALA A 244 -16.37 5.66 -11.25
CA ALA A 244 -16.99 5.30 -12.53
C ALA A 244 -18.02 6.35 -12.95
N GLY A 245 -18.83 6.84 -12.01
CA GLY A 245 -19.78 7.94 -12.27
C GLY A 245 -19.11 9.27 -12.63
N GLY A 246 -17.95 9.58 -12.05
CA GLY A 246 -17.12 10.75 -12.39
C GLY A 246 -16.55 10.68 -13.79
N VAL A 247 -16.06 9.53 -14.21
CA VAL A 247 -15.54 9.28 -15.57
C VAL A 247 -16.68 9.40 -16.60
N GLN A 248 -17.85 8.80 -16.34
CA GLN A 248 -19.01 8.93 -17.24
C GLN A 248 -19.51 10.37 -17.39
N LYS A 249 -19.56 11.14 -16.28
CA LYS A 249 -19.92 12.57 -16.32
C LYS A 249 -18.92 13.38 -17.14
N ASN A 250 -17.63 13.14 -17.00
CA ASN A 250 -16.59 13.81 -17.77
C ASN A 250 -16.63 13.45 -19.26
N PHE A 251 -16.89 12.18 -19.61
CA PHE A 251 -17.10 11.75 -21.00
C PHE A 251 -18.35 12.38 -21.62
N ALA A 252 -19.45 12.44 -20.88
CA ALA A 252 -20.68 13.09 -21.35
C ALA A 252 -20.48 14.59 -21.57
N LYS A 253 -19.76 15.28 -20.65
CA LYS A 253 -19.42 16.70 -20.77
C LYS A 253 -18.51 16.96 -21.97
N GLY A 254 -17.44 16.18 -22.14
CA GLY A 254 -16.54 16.29 -23.28
C GLY A 254 -17.24 16.04 -24.62
N LYS A 255 -18.18 15.07 -24.68
CA LYS A 255 -18.97 14.80 -25.89
C LYS A 255 -19.92 15.95 -26.22
N SER A 256 -20.50 16.61 -25.21
CA SER A 256 -21.37 17.79 -25.42
C SER A 256 -20.56 19.01 -25.88
N GLU A 257 -19.37 19.25 -25.32
CA GLU A 257 -18.48 20.33 -25.73
C GLU A 257 -17.98 20.16 -27.17
N LEU A 258 -17.60 18.94 -27.57
CA LEU A 258 -17.23 18.61 -28.95
C LEU A 258 -18.38 18.83 -29.93
N LYS A 259 -19.63 18.46 -29.56
CA LYS A 259 -20.82 18.71 -30.37
C LYS A 259 -21.05 20.20 -30.55
N ASN A 260 -21.02 20.98 -29.47
CA ASN A 260 -21.20 22.42 -29.51
C ASN A 260 -20.13 23.12 -30.36
N HIS A 261 -18.89 22.71 -30.26
CA HIS A 261 -17.80 23.24 -31.09
C HIS A 261 -18.02 22.93 -32.58
N ARG A 262 -18.41 21.71 -32.91
CA ARG A 262 -18.74 21.31 -34.30
C ARG A 262 -19.88 22.09 -34.88
N ASP A 263 -20.94 22.33 -34.11
CA ASP A 263 -22.10 23.09 -34.55
C ASP A 263 -21.76 24.59 -34.74
N ALA A 264 -20.92 25.15 -33.88
CA ALA A 264 -20.39 26.52 -34.03
C ALA A 264 -19.53 26.69 -35.30
N VAL A 265 -18.66 25.72 -35.60
CA VAL A 265 -17.85 25.71 -36.82
C VAL A 265 -18.73 25.60 -38.06
N LYS A 266 -19.76 24.74 -38.04
CA LYS A 266 -20.71 24.58 -39.14
C LYS A 266 -21.45 25.88 -39.43
N LYS A 267 -21.98 26.56 -38.40
CA LYS A 267 -22.63 27.89 -38.54
C LYS A 267 -21.69 28.94 -39.12
N LYS A 268 -20.40 28.93 -38.74
CA LYS A 268 -19.41 29.88 -39.26
C LYS A 268 -19.12 29.64 -40.74
N ILE A 269 -19.09 28.40 -41.19
CA ILE A 269 -18.89 28.03 -42.60
C ILE A 269 -20.13 28.44 -43.41
N GLU A 270 -21.35 28.18 -42.92
CA GLU A 270 -22.59 28.55 -43.56
C GLU A 270 -22.72 30.09 -43.76
N ARG A 271 -22.37 30.88 -42.73
CA ARG A 271 -22.33 32.36 -42.83
C ARG A 271 -21.32 32.83 -43.88
N ARG A 272 -20.12 32.31 -43.92
CA ARG A 272 -19.10 32.62 -44.93
C ARG A 272 -19.57 32.28 -46.35
N ASN A 273 -20.27 31.18 -46.54
CA ASN A 273 -20.76 30.76 -47.84
C ASN A 273 -21.94 31.62 -48.28
N HIS A 274 -22.76 32.13 -47.35
CA HIS A 274 -23.84 33.08 -47.65
C HIS A 274 -23.31 34.45 -48.06
N GLU A 275 -22.30 34.99 -47.34
CA GLU A 275 -21.63 36.26 -47.67
C GLU A 275 -20.88 36.22 -49.03
N ARG A 276 -20.42 35.03 -49.48
CA ARG A 276 -19.79 34.85 -50.79
C ARG A 276 -20.80 34.73 -51.94
N ARG A 277 -22.06 34.44 -51.68
CA ARG A 277 -23.12 34.31 -52.70
C ARG A 277 -23.93 35.56 -52.93
N ASN A 278 -23.82 36.55 -52.04
CA ASN A 278 -24.47 37.86 -52.14
C ASN A 278 -23.35 38.91 -51.89
N PRO A 279 -22.59 39.31 -52.94
CA PRO A 279 -21.58 40.37 -52.85
C PRO A 279 -22.27 41.75 -52.78
#